data_4259e179b8246854b475b8517a66e70e
#
_entry.id   4259e179b8246854b475b8517a66e70e
#
_cell.length_a   1.000
_cell.length_b   1.000
_cell.length_c   1.000
_cell.angle_alpha   90.00
_cell.angle_beta   90.00
_cell.angle_gamma   90.00
#
_symmetry.space_group_name_H-M   'P 1'
#
loop_
_entity.id
_entity.type
_entity.pdbx_description
1 polymer ?
#
loop_
_entity_poly.entity_id
_entity_poly.type
_entity_poly.pdbx_seq_one_letter_code
_entity_poly.pdbx_strand_id
1 'polypeptide(L)'
;MTQIGYTLSSEEHGPNELIEHAVRAEAVGFEFASISDHYHPWVSQQGHSPFVWSTLGGVAHATENLPVGVGVTCPIMRIHPAIVAKAAATAATMFDGTFFLGVGTGERLNEHVTGEHWPEHAVRLEMLEEAIEIMQKLWRGGQQSYYGDHFTVENARLYTLPEEPPDIVVSAYGTRAAKAAAELGDGFWSVGSQDEVQIFDDEGGEGPRYSQMTVCYAEDEDAAIDTAYEWWPNTALTGELNSQLPTPTHFEQACEMVSREDIAEGSIVTDPNPETHIQNLQQFFDTGYDHVYVHQVGPDQESFFDFYESEVLPAFE
;
A
#
# COMPACT_ATOMS: atom_id res chain seq x y z
N MET A 1 -5.74 3.32 19.10
CA MET A 1 -6.42 1.99 19.13
C MET A 1 -5.84 1.22 17.95
N THR A 2 -5.61 -0.07 18.12
CA THR A 2 -5.14 -0.92 17.03
C THR A 2 -6.29 -1.19 16.05
N GLN A 3 -5.99 -1.24 14.76
CA GLN A 3 -6.96 -1.47 13.69
C GLN A 3 -6.45 -2.54 12.73
N ILE A 4 -7.34 -3.39 12.26
CA ILE A 4 -7.03 -4.42 11.27
C ILE A 4 -7.75 -4.08 9.97
N GLY A 5 -6.96 -3.96 8.90
CA GLY A 5 -7.44 -3.64 7.57
C GLY A 5 -7.30 -4.79 6.58
N TYR A 6 -7.82 -4.60 5.38
CA TYR A 6 -7.73 -5.53 4.27
C TYR A 6 -6.99 -4.92 3.08
N THR A 7 -6.20 -5.74 2.38
CA THR A 7 -5.50 -5.31 1.16
C THR A 7 -6.32 -5.61 -0.10
N LEU A 8 -6.65 -4.56 -0.83
CA LEU A 8 -7.17 -4.65 -2.19
C LEU A 8 -5.99 -4.79 -3.16
N SER A 9 -5.55 -6.04 -3.40
CA SER A 9 -4.39 -6.35 -4.26
C SER A 9 -4.72 -6.11 -5.73
N SER A 10 -4.29 -4.95 -6.25
CA SER A 10 -4.52 -4.58 -7.65
C SER A 10 -3.74 -5.48 -8.61
N GLU A 11 -2.70 -6.14 -8.18
CA GLU A 11 -1.88 -7.04 -8.98
C GLU A 11 -2.62 -8.34 -9.32
N GLU A 12 -3.49 -8.80 -8.42
CA GLU A 12 -4.16 -10.10 -8.51
C GLU A 12 -5.59 -10.03 -8.99
N HIS A 13 -6.26 -8.87 -8.81
CA HIS A 13 -7.70 -8.77 -9.01
C HIS A 13 -8.10 -7.66 -9.98
N GLY A 14 -9.11 -7.94 -10.79
CA GLY A 14 -9.71 -6.96 -11.69
C GLY A 14 -10.50 -5.88 -10.94
N PRO A 15 -10.80 -4.74 -11.58
CA PRO A 15 -11.38 -3.60 -10.87
C PRO A 15 -12.75 -3.87 -10.25
N ASN A 16 -13.57 -4.74 -10.85
CA ASN A 16 -14.88 -5.11 -10.28
C ASN A 16 -14.74 -6.04 -9.09
N GLU A 17 -13.81 -6.99 -9.14
CA GLU A 17 -13.50 -7.89 -8.02
C GLU A 17 -12.97 -7.10 -6.82
N LEU A 18 -12.08 -6.11 -7.05
CA LEU A 18 -11.59 -5.22 -5.98
C LEU A 18 -12.74 -4.44 -5.31
N ILE A 19 -13.74 -4.00 -6.07
CA ILE A 19 -14.94 -3.34 -5.51
C ILE A 19 -15.75 -4.33 -4.67
N GLU A 20 -15.97 -5.55 -5.15
CA GLU A 20 -16.67 -6.61 -4.43
C GLU A 20 -15.93 -6.99 -3.13
N HIS A 21 -14.60 -7.11 -3.19
CA HIS A 21 -13.76 -7.38 -2.02
C HIS A 21 -13.82 -6.25 -0.99
N ALA A 22 -13.86 -4.98 -1.41
CA ALA A 22 -14.01 -3.85 -0.48
C ALA A 22 -15.36 -3.91 0.27
N VAL A 23 -16.45 -4.23 -0.43
CA VAL A 23 -17.77 -4.43 0.19
C VAL A 23 -17.74 -5.61 1.15
N ARG A 24 -17.09 -6.71 0.77
CA ARG A 24 -16.98 -7.88 1.64
C ARG A 24 -16.14 -7.60 2.88
N ALA A 25 -15.00 -6.90 2.72
CA ALA A 25 -14.15 -6.49 3.83
C ALA A 25 -14.90 -5.61 4.85
N GLU A 26 -15.68 -4.63 4.37
CA GLU A 26 -16.54 -3.81 5.24
C GLU A 26 -17.57 -4.68 5.98
N ALA A 27 -18.20 -5.63 5.29
CA ALA A 27 -19.24 -6.48 5.85
C ALA A 27 -18.73 -7.44 6.93
N VAL A 28 -17.49 -7.95 6.81
CA VAL A 28 -16.90 -8.88 7.81
C VAL A 28 -16.22 -8.15 8.98
N GLY A 29 -16.11 -6.83 8.92
CA GLY A 29 -15.64 -6.03 10.06
C GLY A 29 -14.18 -5.60 9.98
N PHE A 30 -13.53 -5.63 8.80
CA PHE A 30 -12.27 -4.92 8.64
C PHE A 30 -12.48 -3.41 8.82
N GLU A 31 -11.60 -2.79 9.59
CA GLU A 31 -11.77 -1.41 10.04
C GLU A 31 -11.29 -0.39 8.99
N PHE A 32 -10.50 -0.82 8.00
CA PHE A 32 -10.07 -0.04 6.84
C PHE A 32 -9.62 -0.96 5.71
N ALA A 33 -9.38 -0.37 4.53
CA ALA A 33 -8.73 -1.07 3.41
C ALA A 33 -7.61 -0.24 2.80
N SER A 34 -6.64 -0.92 2.21
CA SER A 34 -5.55 -0.31 1.45
C SER A 34 -5.51 -0.90 0.05
N ILE A 35 -5.36 -0.06 -0.98
CA ILE A 35 -5.26 -0.49 -2.38
C ILE A 35 -3.89 -0.17 -2.95
N SER A 36 -3.26 -1.13 -3.65
CA SER A 36 -1.98 -0.92 -4.33
C SER A 36 -2.12 -0.11 -5.63
N ASP A 37 -1.13 0.75 -5.93
CA ASP A 37 -1.06 1.55 -7.17
C ASP A 37 0.10 1.08 -8.05
N HIS A 38 -0.12 0.05 -8.81
CA HIS A 38 0.85 -0.50 -9.76
C HIS A 38 0.48 -0.19 -11.21
N TYR A 39 1.48 -0.20 -12.10
CA TYR A 39 1.29 -0.21 -13.55
C TYR A 39 1.39 -1.62 -14.11
N HIS A 40 2.24 -2.46 -13.50
CA HIS A 40 2.40 -3.86 -13.80
C HIS A 40 2.20 -4.70 -12.54
N PRO A 41 1.70 -5.94 -12.64
CA PRO A 41 1.90 -6.91 -11.58
C PRO A 41 3.39 -7.24 -11.42
N TRP A 42 3.78 -7.84 -10.30
CA TRP A 42 5.16 -8.27 -10.09
C TRP A 42 5.56 -9.41 -11.02
N VAL A 43 4.66 -10.38 -11.18
CA VAL A 43 4.80 -11.53 -12.09
C VAL A 43 3.52 -11.68 -12.92
N SER A 44 3.62 -12.22 -14.12
CA SER A 44 2.47 -12.33 -15.05
C SER A 44 1.33 -13.22 -14.52
N GLN A 45 1.62 -14.13 -13.58
CA GLN A 45 0.64 -14.99 -12.94
C GLN A 45 -0.43 -14.17 -12.19
N GLN A 46 -0.07 -13.08 -11.56
CA GLN A 46 -0.99 -12.17 -10.84
C GLN A 46 -2.04 -11.55 -11.77
N GLY A 47 -1.67 -11.20 -12.98
CA GLY A 47 -2.58 -11.02 -14.13
C GLY A 47 -3.29 -9.68 -14.24
N HIS A 48 -3.25 -8.81 -13.23
CA HIS A 48 -3.98 -7.54 -13.22
C HIS A 48 -3.08 -6.36 -12.85
N SER A 49 -3.55 -5.16 -13.12
CA SER A 49 -3.05 -3.88 -12.58
C SER A 49 -4.00 -2.76 -13.04
N PRO A 50 -5.22 -2.68 -12.52
CA PRO A 50 -6.17 -1.64 -12.91
C PRO A 50 -5.69 -0.25 -12.43
N PHE A 51 -6.12 0.80 -13.11
CA PHE A 51 -5.80 2.17 -12.70
C PHE A 51 -6.49 2.50 -11.37
N VAL A 52 -5.73 2.62 -10.30
CA VAL A 52 -6.19 2.76 -8.92
C VAL A 52 -7.24 3.86 -8.73
N TRP A 53 -7.04 5.03 -9.34
CA TRP A 53 -7.94 6.17 -9.19
C TRP A 53 -9.33 5.95 -9.79
N SER A 54 -9.44 5.09 -10.81
CA SER A 54 -10.74 4.67 -11.35
C SER A 54 -11.42 3.65 -10.43
N THR A 55 -10.65 2.71 -9.90
CA THR A 55 -11.13 1.67 -8.99
C THR A 55 -11.63 2.28 -7.67
N LEU A 56 -10.89 3.23 -7.09
CA LEU A 56 -11.29 3.98 -5.90
C LEU A 56 -12.65 4.66 -6.05
N GLY A 57 -12.96 5.21 -7.25
CA GLY A 57 -14.28 5.77 -7.51
C GLY A 57 -15.40 4.73 -7.43
N GLY A 58 -15.13 3.50 -7.85
CA GLY A 58 -16.06 2.37 -7.70
C GLY A 58 -16.20 1.93 -6.24
N VAL A 59 -15.09 1.80 -5.52
CA VAL A 59 -15.08 1.43 -4.09
C VAL A 59 -15.85 2.47 -3.27
N ALA A 60 -15.57 3.77 -3.45
CA ALA A 60 -16.26 4.85 -2.75
C ALA A 60 -17.78 4.88 -2.98
N HIS A 61 -18.25 4.35 -4.12
CA HIS A 61 -19.67 4.27 -4.41
C HIS A 61 -20.34 3.00 -3.84
N ALA A 62 -19.57 1.95 -3.63
CA ALA A 62 -20.07 0.64 -3.23
C ALA A 62 -19.98 0.38 -1.72
N THR A 63 -19.08 1.04 -1.01
CA THR A 63 -18.91 0.96 0.46
C THR A 63 -19.66 2.10 1.15
N GLU A 64 -20.01 1.92 2.43
CA GLU A 64 -20.74 2.91 3.22
C GLU A 64 -19.82 3.77 4.09
N ASN A 65 -18.98 3.15 4.92
CA ASN A 65 -18.13 3.86 5.89
C ASN A 65 -16.69 3.33 5.96
N LEU A 66 -16.30 2.41 5.07
CA LEU A 66 -14.96 1.84 5.08
C LEU A 66 -13.90 2.94 4.82
N PRO A 67 -13.00 3.22 5.76
CA PRO A 67 -11.82 4.03 5.47
C PRO A 67 -10.97 3.33 4.41
N VAL A 68 -10.55 4.06 3.38
CA VAL A 68 -9.72 3.49 2.31
C VAL A 68 -8.52 4.37 2.02
N GLY A 69 -7.38 3.75 1.83
CA GLY A 69 -6.17 4.46 1.42
C GLY A 69 -5.46 3.82 0.24
N VAL A 70 -4.53 4.56 -0.35
CA VAL A 70 -3.58 4.02 -1.33
C VAL A 70 -2.32 3.58 -0.62
N GLY A 71 -1.93 2.35 -0.75
CA GLY A 71 -0.74 1.82 -0.08
C GLY A 71 0.26 1.16 -1.03
N VAL A 72 1.09 1.94 -1.75
CA VAL A 72 1.22 3.40 -1.82
C VAL A 72 1.31 3.87 -3.27
N THR A 73 0.99 5.12 -3.56
CA THR A 73 1.25 5.72 -4.87
C THR A 73 2.63 6.39 -4.91
N CYS A 74 3.21 6.48 -6.12
CA CYS A 74 4.48 7.17 -6.35
C CYS A 74 4.23 8.48 -7.14
N PRO A 75 4.20 9.65 -6.48
CA PRO A 75 3.84 10.92 -7.11
C PRO A 75 5.03 11.63 -7.76
N ILE A 76 6.06 10.89 -8.25
CA ILE A 76 7.31 11.52 -8.69
C ILE A 76 7.68 11.32 -10.16
N MET A 77 7.20 10.28 -10.82
CA MET A 77 7.56 9.99 -12.22
C MET A 77 6.35 9.69 -13.10
N ARG A 78 5.75 8.54 -12.91
CA ARG A 78 4.61 8.08 -13.74
C ARG A 78 3.43 9.04 -13.68
N ILE A 79 3.17 9.61 -12.50
CA ILE A 79 2.08 10.58 -12.28
C ILE A 79 2.67 11.82 -11.59
N HIS A 80 2.47 12.99 -12.20
CA HIS A 80 2.92 14.26 -11.65
C HIS A 80 2.18 14.60 -10.34
N PRO A 81 2.85 15.14 -9.29
CA PRO A 81 2.25 15.41 -7.98
C PRO A 81 0.98 16.30 -8.02
N ALA A 82 0.91 17.25 -8.94
CA ALA A 82 -0.31 18.06 -9.11
C ALA A 82 -1.52 17.24 -9.59
N ILE A 83 -1.29 16.14 -10.32
CA ILE A 83 -2.36 15.24 -10.75
C ILE A 83 -2.76 14.32 -9.60
N VAL A 84 -1.79 13.81 -8.85
CA VAL A 84 -2.05 13.02 -7.62
C VAL A 84 -2.83 13.86 -6.60
N ALA A 85 -2.41 15.12 -6.36
CA ALA A 85 -3.14 16.03 -5.48
C ALA A 85 -4.61 16.21 -5.88
N LYS A 86 -4.87 16.34 -7.19
CA LYS A 86 -6.23 16.45 -7.71
C LYS A 86 -7.03 15.15 -7.56
N ALA A 87 -6.38 14.02 -7.83
CA ALA A 87 -7.01 12.70 -7.72
C ALA A 87 -7.38 12.39 -6.26
N ALA A 88 -6.44 12.59 -5.32
CA ALA A 88 -6.64 12.38 -3.90
C ALA A 88 -7.73 13.29 -3.30
N ALA A 89 -7.72 14.59 -3.66
CA ALA A 89 -8.78 15.51 -3.25
C ALA A 89 -10.16 15.09 -3.80
N THR A 90 -10.20 14.55 -5.03
CA THR A 90 -11.46 14.03 -5.60
C THR A 90 -11.92 12.78 -4.87
N ALA A 91 -11.01 11.80 -4.63
CA ALA A 91 -11.32 10.60 -3.88
C ALA A 91 -11.85 10.95 -2.47
N ALA A 92 -11.17 11.83 -1.74
CA ALA A 92 -11.57 12.27 -0.41
C ALA A 92 -12.97 12.92 -0.37
N THR A 93 -13.46 13.50 -1.49
CA THR A 93 -14.84 14.00 -1.59
C THR A 93 -15.86 12.93 -1.95
N MET A 94 -15.43 11.73 -2.34
CA MET A 94 -16.31 10.65 -2.77
C MET A 94 -16.54 9.61 -1.66
N PHE A 95 -15.59 9.45 -0.75
CA PHE A 95 -15.73 8.56 0.39
C PHE A 95 -16.54 9.23 1.50
N ASP A 96 -17.59 8.54 1.99
CA ASP A 96 -18.28 8.96 3.22
C ASP A 96 -17.44 8.63 4.48
N GLY A 97 -16.61 7.60 4.41
CA GLY A 97 -15.52 7.30 5.35
C GLY A 97 -14.26 8.14 5.09
N THR A 98 -13.21 7.88 5.86
CA THR A 98 -11.93 8.56 5.69
C THR A 98 -11.19 8.05 4.46
N PHE A 99 -10.62 8.95 3.68
CA PHE A 99 -9.64 8.61 2.64
C PHE A 99 -8.25 9.09 3.07
N PHE A 100 -7.24 8.23 3.00
CA PHE A 100 -5.84 8.59 3.25
C PHE A 100 -4.95 8.29 2.03
N LEU A 101 -3.88 9.07 1.87
CA LEU A 101 -2.96 8.97 0.74
C LEU A 101 -1.61 8.43 1.19
N GLY A 102 -1.36 7.15 0.98
CA GLY A 102 -0.02 6.58 1.11
C GLY A 102 0.86 6.97 -0.08
N VAL A 103 2.05 7.46 0.20
CA VAL A 103 3.02 7.88 -0.82
C VAL A 103 4.39 7.27 -0.58
N GLY A 104 5.10 6.97 -1.67
CA GLY A 104 6.43 6.37 -1.61
C GLY A 104 7.32 6.76 -2.80
N THR A 105 8.58 6.31 -2.76
CA THR A 105 9.57 6.59 -3.81
C THR A 105 9.46 5.66 -5.02
N GLY A 106 8.53 4.71 -5.00
CA GLY A 106 8.20 3.80 -6.08
C GLY A 106 9.24 2.73 -6.40
N GLU A 107 8.86 1.86 -7.31
CA GLU A 107 9.69 0.80 -7.89
C GLU A 107 9.86 1.03 -9.39
N ARG A 108 11.01 0.63 -9.89
CA ARG A 108 11.32 0.76 -11.32
C ARG A 108 10.31 0.04 -12.20
N LEU A 109 9.76 -1.09 -11.73
CA LEU A 109 8.72 -1.86 -12.41
C LEU A 109 7.57 -0.96 -12.89
N ASN A 110 7.14 -0.04 -12.06
CA ASN A 110 5.96 0.79 -12.27
C ASN A 110 6.26 2.15 -12.90
N GLU A 111 7.41 2.74 -12.55
CA GLU A 111 7.65 4.16 -12.80
C GLU A 111 8.39 4.47 -14.11
N HIS A 112 9.22 3.53 -14.62
CA HIS A 112 10.01 3.76 -15.84
C HIS A 112 9.18 3.75 -17.14
N VAL A 113 7.90 3.36 -17.07
CA VAL A 113 7.03 3.13 -18.23
C VAL A 113 6.77 4.39 -19.07
N THR A 114 6.96 5.56 -18.49
CA THR A 114 6.87 6.85 -19.20
C THR A 114 8.11 7.18 -19.99
N GLY A 115 9.17 6.36 -19.90
CA GLY A 115 10.41 6.49 -20.67
C GLY A 115 11.46 7.40 -20.03
N GLU A 116 11.23 7.87 -18.82
CA GLU A 116 12.21 8.65 -18.07
C GLU A 116 13.25 7.75 -17.40
N HIS A 117 14.42 8.34 -17.12
CA HIS A 117 15.50 7.65 -16.43
C HIS A 117 15.12 7.41 -14.97
N TRP A 118 15.27 6.16 -14.48
CA TRP A 118 15.09 5.81 -13.08
C TRP A 118 16.21 6.40 -12.21
N PRO A 119 15.90 7.38 -11.32
CA PRO A 119 16.92 8.03 -10.52
C PRO A 119 17.42 7.16 -9.36
N GLU A 120 18.56 7.53 -8.78
CA GLU A 120 19.01 6.96 -7.51
C GLU A 120 18.03 7.27 -6.37
N HIS A 121 17.95 6.38 -5.37
CA HIS A 121 17.00 6.50 -4.26
C HIS A 121 17.05 7.86 -3.54
N ALA A 122 18.27 8.43 -3.37
CA ALA A 122 18.43 9.74 -2.73
C ALA A 122 17.69 10.85 -3.49
N VAL A 123 17.78 10.83 -4.83
CA VAL A 123 17.10 11.80 -5.70
C VAL A 123 15.59 11.56 -5.69
N ARG A 124 15.15 10.30 -5.71
CA ARG A 124 13.72 9.98 -5.62
C ARG A 124 13.09 10.45 -4.30
N LEU A 125 13.86 10.40 -3.20
CA LEU A 125 13.39 10.92 -1.92
C LEU A 125 13.25 12.45 -1.96
N GLU A 126 14.22 13.18 -2.52
CA GLU A 126 14.10 14.63 -2.74
C GLU A 126 12.90 14.99 -3.62
N MET A 127 12.65 14.21 -4.67
CA MET A 127 11.45 14.37 -5.51
C MET A 127 10.16 14.12 -4.71
N LEU A 128 10.15 13.13 -3.82
CA LEU A 128 8.98 12.83 -2.96
C LEU A 128 8.71 13.97 -1.97
N GLU A 129 9.76 14.53 -1.37
CA GLU A 129 9.68 15.70 -0.48
C GLU A 129 9.01 16.88 -1.21
N GLU A 130 9.49 17.25 -2.41
CA GLU A 130 8.83 18.29 -3.23
C GLU A 130 7.41 17.94 -3.64
N ALA A 131 7.14 16.67 -3.95
CA ALA A 131 5.81 16.21 -4.33
C ALA A 131 4.80 16.40 -3.20
N ILE A 132 5.18 16.07 -1.96
CA ILE A 132 4.36 16.28 -0.76
C ILE A 132 4.06 17.76 -0.57
N GLU A 133 5.08 18.63 -0.64
CA GLU A 133 4.90 20.08 -0.54
C GLU A 133 3.92 20.63 -1.59
N ILE A 134 4.01 20.14 -2.83
CA ILE A 134 3.11 20.54 -3.92
C ILE A 134 1.67 20.13 -3.60
N MET A 135 1.46 18.89 -3.16
CA MET A 135 0.12 18.38 -2.84
C MET A 135 -0.51 19.19 -1.69
N GLN A 136 0.20 19.35 -0.59
CA GLN A 136 -0.24 20.16 0.56
C GLN A 136 -0.53 21.61 0.15
N LYS A 137 0.30 22.20 -0.72
CA LYS A 137 0.09 23.56 -1.22
C LYS A 137 -1.15 23.69 -2.06
N LEU A 138 -1.41 22.74 -2.95
CA LEU A 138 -2.60 22.73 -3.82
C LEU A 138 -3.90 22.56 -3.03
N TRP A 139 -3.88 21.77 -1.96
CA TRP A 139 -5.04 21.53 -1.09
C TRP A 139 -5.44 22.75 -0.25
N ARG A 140 -4.54 23.73 -0.06
CA ARG A 140 -4.91 25.03 0.55
C ARG A 140 -5.88 25.84 -0.28
N GLY A 141 -6.15 25.40 -1.52
CA GLY A 141 -7.05 26.09 -2.43
C GLY A 141 -6.47 27.38 -3.04
N GLY A 142 -7.28 28.08 -3.80
CA GLY A 142 -6.83 29.26 -4.54
C GLY A 142 -5.91 28.91 -5.71
N GLN A 143 -5.33 29.93 -6.35
CA GLN A 143 -4.37 29.74 -7.43
C GLN A 143 -2.97 29.59 -6.84
N GLN A 144 -2.30 28.51 -7.17
CA GLN A 144 -1.00 28.14 -6.63
C GLN A 144 0.04 27.99 -7.76
N SER A 145 1.29 28.35 -7.46
CA SER A 145 2.45 28.03 -8.29
C SER A 145 3.58 27.54 -7.39
N TYR A 146 4.39 26.61 -7.92
CA TYR A 146 5.55 26.03 -7.24
C TYR A 146 6.70 25.91 -8.23
N TYR A 147 7.89 26.26 -7.82
CA TYR A 147 9.11 26.22 -8.64
C TYR A 147 10.21 25.57 -7.80
N GLY A 148 10.29 24.26 -7.87
CA GLY A 148 11.30 23.45 -7.18
C GLY A 148 12.45 23.04 -8.08
N ASP A 149 13.30 22.19 -7.56
CA ASP A 149 14.44 21.63 -8.30
C ASP A 149 14.00 20.50 -9.24
N HIS A 150 12.94 19.78 -8.87
CA HIS A 150 12.41 18.62 -9.61
C HIS A 150 11.08 18.91 -10.31
N PHE A 151 10.22 19.73 -9.71
CA PHE A 151 8.88 19.99 -10.24
C PHE A 151 8.59 21.47 -10.43
N THR A 152 7.74 21.75 -11.41
CA THR A 152 7.17 23.07 -11.64
C THR A 152 5.65 22.96 -11.75
N VAL A 153 4.94 23.79 -10.99
CA VAL A 153 3.50 23.96 -11.10
C VAL A 153 3.20 25.43 -11.35
N GLU A 154 2.44 25.74 -12.38
CA GLU A 154 2.13 27.13 -12.73
C GLU A 154 0.61 27.36 -12.74
N ASN A 155 0.16 28.38 -11.97
CA ASN A 155 -1.20 28.87 -11.96
C ASN A 155 -2.28 27.78 -11.78
N ALA A 156 -1.95 26.70 -11.05
CA ALA A 156 -2.86 25.60 -10.81
C ALA A 156 -3.88 25.96 -9.71
N ARG A 157 -5.12 25.48 -9.89
CA ARG A 157 -6.17 25.61 -8.89
C ARG A 157 -7.01 24.34 -8.86
N LEU A 158 -7.16 23.76 -7.68
CA LEU A 158 -8.13 22.71 -7.43
C LEU A 158 -9.48 23.37 -7.08
N TYR A 159 -10.54 22.94 -7.75
CA TYR A 159 -11.92 23.45 -7.54
C TYR A 159 -12.76 22.48 -6.68
N THR A 160 -12.44 21.17 -6.75
CA THR A 160 -13.03 20.15 -5.90
C THR A 160 -12.04 19.86 -4.78
N LEU A 161 -12.39 20.25 -3.58
CA LEU A 161 -11.60 20.03 -2.38
C LEU A 161 -12.51 19.48 -1.29
N PRO A 162 -12.06 18.49 -0.49
CA PRO A 162 -12.75 18.09 0.73
C PRO A 162 -12.69 19.22 1.78
N GLU A 163 -13.47 19.10 2.84
CA GLU A 163 -13.42 20.06 3.96
C GLU A 163 -12.07 20.03 4.65
N GLU A 164 -11.51 18.84 4.84
CA GLU A 164 -10.15 18.63 5.32
C GLU A 164 -9.37 17.82 4.26
N PRO A 165 -8.11 18.16 3.99
CA PRO A 165 -7.29 17.40 3.05
C PRO A 165 -7.07 15.98 3.58
N PRO A 166 -6.87 14.99 2.68
CA PRO A 166 -6.54 13.63 3.12
C PRO A 166 -5.17 13.61 3.81
N ASP A 167 -5.04 12.79 4.85
CA ASP A 167 -3.76 12.55 5.50
C ASP A 167 -2.76 11.94 4.52
N ILE A 168 -1.51 12.38 4.59
CA ILE A 168 -0.39 11.83 3.82
C ILE A 168 0.37 10.83 4.69
N VAL A 169 0.31 9.55 4.35
CA VAL A 169 1.05 8.47 5.00
C VAL A 169 2.31 8.17 4.17
N VAL A 170 3.49 8.42 4.73
CA VAL A 170 4.75 8.26 3.98
C VAL A 170 5.35 6.88 4.20
N SER A 171 5.57 6.18 3.09
CA SER A 171 6.23 4.87 3.10
C SER A 171 7.74 5.03 3.30
N ALA A 172 8.27 4.28 4.27
CA ALA A 172 9.66 4.37 4.64
C ALA A 172 10.31 3.00 4.83
N TYR A 173 11.38 2.78 4.08
CA TYR A 173 12.31 1.67 4.24
C TYR A 173 13.68 2.24 4.59
N GLY A 174 14.04 2.17 5.87
CA GLY A 174 15.32 2.64 6.39
C GLY A 174 15.30 4.07 6.94
N THR A 175 16.39 4.42 7.63
CA THR A 175 16.51 5.59 8.50
C THR A 175 16.16 6.94 7.84
N ARG A 176 16.62 7.18 6.61
CA ARG A 176 16.41 8.48 5.95
C ARG A 176 14.93 8.69 5.59
N ALA A 177 14.28 7.62 5.10
CA ALA A 177 12.88 7.68 4.74
C ALA A 177 11.97 7.78 5.99
N ALA A 178 12.32 7.12 7.10
CA ALA A 178 11.57 7.24 8.36
C ALA A 178 11.64 8.67 8.93
N LYS A 179 12.81 9.33 8.82
CA LYS A 179 12.93 10.76 9.19
C LYS A 179 12.09 11.67 8.31
N ALA A 180 12.11 11.45 6.99
CA ALA A 180 11.28 12.23 6.06
C ALA A 180 9.77 12.01 6.34
N ALA A 181 9.38 10.78 6.71
CA ALA A 181 8.01 10.49 7.12
C ALA A 181 7.60 11.26 8.37
N ALA A 182 8.47 11.35 9.38
CA ALA A 182 8.22 12.11 10.59
C ALA A 182 8.13 13.62 10.36
N GLU A 183 8.88 14.16 9.39
CA GLU A 183 8.93 15.59 9.09
C GLU A 183 7.76 16.06 8.21
N LEU A 184 7.34 15.24 7.25
CA LEU A 184 6.48 15.66 6.14
C LEU A 184 5.11 14.97 6.12
N GLY A 185 4.99 13.79 6.76
CA GLY A 185 3.78 12.98 6.74
C GLY A 185 2.86 13.25 7.93
N ASP A 186 1.60 12.89 7.74
CA ASP A 186 0.58 12.81 8.79
C ASP A 186 0.52 11.40 9.41
N GLY A 187 1.34 10.46 8.88
CA GLY A 187 1.48 9.09 9.32
C GLY A 187 2.64 8.37 8.62
N PHE A 188 2.90 7.17 9.09
CA PHE A 188 4.03 6.35 8.68
C PHE A 188 3.55 5.00 8.16
N TRP A 189 4.20 4.49 7.11
CA TRP A 189 3.95 3.16 6.58
C TRP A 189 5.27 2.40 6.36
N SER A 190 5.36 1.20 6.87
CA SER A 190 6.51 0.33 6.60
C SER A 190 6.12 -1.15 6.74
N VAL A 191 6.71 -2.00 5.91
CA VAL A 191 6.78 -3.46 6.15
C VAL A 191 8.15 -3.86 6.75
N GLY A 192 8.90 -2.86 7.21
CA GLY A 192 10.24 -3.01 7.73
C GLY A 192 10.30 -3.41 9.20
N SER A 193 11.47 -3.20 9.78
CA SER A 193 11.80 -3.60 11.13
C SER A 193 11.24 -2.62 12.18
N GLN A 194 11.30 -3.03 13.44
CA GLN A 194 11.01 -2.19 14.61
C GLN A 194 11.87 -0.91 14.64
N ASP A 195 13.03 -0.92 14.02
CA ASP A 195 13.95 0.23 14.03
C ASP A 195 13.35 1.44 13.31
N GLU A 196 12.59 1.25 12.21
CA GLU A 196 11.96 2.36 11.48
C GLU A 196 10.86 3.04 12.29
N VAL A 197 10.04 2.28 13.02
CA VAL A 197 9.00 2.83 13.93
C VAL A 197 9.66 3.67 15.02
N GLN A 198 10.73 3.16 15.65
CA GLN A 198 11.46 3.88 16.68
C GLN A 198 12.10 5.17 16.14
N ILE A 199 12.65 5.15 14.92
CA ILE A 199 13.21 6.34 14.29
C ILE A 199 12.12 7.38 14.02
N PHE A 200 10.96 6.97 13.51
CA PHE A 200 9.82 7.85 13.30
C PHE A 200 9.39 8.52 14.60
N ASP A 201 9.28 7.77 15.68
CA ASP A 201 8.90 8.28 17.00
C ASP A 201 9.97 9.22 17.58
N ASP A 202 11.26 8.85 17.50
CA ASP A 202 12.37 9.64 18.04
C ASP A 202 12.55 10.98 17.30
N GLU A 203 12.20 11.06 16.02
CA GLU A 203 12.18 12.31 15.23
C GLU A 203 10.89 13.13 15.45
N GLY A 204 9.99 12.66 16.32
CA GLY A 204 8.76 13.37 16.69
C GLY A 204 7.60 13.17 15.74
N GLY A 205 7.61 12.08 14.95
CA GLY A 205 6.50 11.73 14.08
C GLY A 205 5.23 11.45 14.88
N GLU A 206 4.13 11.96 14.41
CA GLU A 206 2.80 11.77 14.96
C GLU A 206 1.89 11.04 13.96
N GLY A 207 0.72 10.56 14.42
CA GLY A 207 -0.27 9.92 13.55
C GLY A 207 -0.13 8.41 13.45
N PRO A 208 -0.92 7.78 12.56
CA PRO A 208 -1.03 6.33 12.43
C PRO A 208 0.25 5.69 11.86
N ARG A 209 0.54 4.48 12.32
CA ARG A 209 1.66 3.64 11.88
C ARG A 209 1.11 2.40 11.21
N TYR A 210 1.16 2.40 9.88
CA TYR A 210 0.65 1.31 9.04
C TYR A 210 1.71 0.25 8.78
N SER A 211 1.28 -1.02 8.78
CA SER A 211 2.08 -2.14 8.27
C SER A 211 1.21 -3.16 7.56
N GLN A 212 1.86 -4.09 6.85
CA GLN A 212 1.21 -5.17 6.12
C GLN A 212 1.62 -6.53 6.66
N MET A 213 0.64 -7.38 6.92
CA MET A 213 0.82 -8.80 7.13
C MET A 213 0.36 -9.56 5.88
N THR A 214 1.26 -10.31 5.26
CA THR A 214 0.93 -11.12 4.09
C THR A 214 0.58 -12.53 4.52
N VAL A 215 -0.55 -13.04 4.06
CA VAL A 215 -1.04 -14.38 4.35
C VAL A 215 -1.44 -15.09 3.06
N CYS A 216 -1.41 -16.41 3.07
CA CYS A 216 -2.05 -17.24 2.08
C CYS A 216 -2.86 -18.30 2.83
N TYR A 217 -4.14 -18.06 2.97
CA TYR A 217 -5.03 -18.98 3.69
C TYR A 217 -5.59 -20.06 2.76
N ALA A 218 -5.47 -21.30 3.19
CA ALA A 218 -6.21 -22.45 2.71
C ALA A 218 -6.39 -23.42 3.89
N GLU A 219 -7.39 -24.31 3.86
CA GLU A 219 -7.60 -25.31 4.92
C GLU A 219 -6.40 -26.27 5.08
N ASP A 220 -5.61 -26.45 4.03
CA ASP A 220 -4.39 -27.25 3.99
C ASP A 220 -3.17 -26.35 3.79
N GLU A 221 -2.24 -26.35 4.72
CA GLU A 221 -1.00 -25.56 4.69
C GLU A 221 -0.16 -25.84 3.43
N ASP A 222 -0.06 -27.07 2.99
CA ASP A 222 0.67 -27.43 1.76
C ASP A 222 0.03 -26.77 0.52
N ALA A 223 -1.30 -26.68 0.46
CA ALA A 223 -2.00 -25.99 -0.60
C ALA A 223 -1.80 -24.45 -0.52
N ALA A 224 -1.76 -23.88 0.68
CA ALA A 224 -1.45 -22.47 0.90
C ALA A 224 -0.03 -22.12 0.41
N ILE A 225 0.96 -22.94 0.76
CA ILE A 225 2.36 -22.76 0.31
C ILE A 225 2.45 -22.87 -1.21
N ASP A 226 1.77 -23.83 -1.84
CA ASP A 226 1.76 -24.02 -3.30
C ASP A 226 1.15 -22.80 -4.01
N THR A 227 0.04 -22.25 -3.48
CA THR A 227 -0.58 -21.03 -3.98
C THR A 227 0.34 -19.81 -3.83
N ALA A 228 0.93 -19.61 -2.65
CA ALA A 228 1.84 -18.51 -2.41
C ALA A 228 3.09 -18.58 -3.32
N TYR A 229 3.62 -19.78 -3.54
CA TYR A 229 4.74 -20.01 -4.46
C TYR A 229 4.38 -19.72 -5.92
N GLU A 230 3.17 -20.04 -6.34
CA GLU A 230 2.72 -19.78 -7.70
C GLU A 230 2.42 -18.28 -7.93
N TRP A 231 1.81 -17.59 -6.95
CA TRP A 231 1.29 -16.24 -7.14
C TRP A 231 2.23 -15.13 -6.65
N TRP A 232 2.99 -15.37 -5.57
CA TRP A 232 3.85 -14.35 -4.96
C TRP A 232 5.30 -14.83 -4.68
N PRO A 233 5.96 -15.48 -5.64
CA PRO A 233 7.34 -15.93 -5.46
C PRO A 233 8.31 -14.76 -5.24
N ASN A 234 7.97 -13.55 -5.71
CA ASN A 234 8.78 -12.35 -5.56
C ASN A 234 8.93 -11.87 -4.11
N THR A 235 8.12 -12.34 -3.16
CA THR A 235 8.29 -12.04 -1.73
C THR A 235 9.58 -12.64 -1.14
N ALA A 236 10.11 -13.70 -1.74
CA ALA A 236 11.39 -14.30 -1.34
C ALA A 236 12.62 -13.58 -1.93
N LEU A 237 12.43 -12.61 -2.84
CA LEU A 237 13.54 -11.81 -3.36
C LEU A 237 14.03 -10.82 -2.31
N THR A 238 15.35 -10.71 -2.18
CA THR A 238 16.00 -9.91 -1.16
C THR A 238 16.75 -8.71 -1.70
N GLY A 239 17.06 -7.75 -0.83
CA GLY A 239 17.84 -6.55 -1.14
C GLY A 239 17.09 -5.57 -2.04
N GLU A 240 17.80 -4.95 -2.96
CA GLU A 240 17.25 -3.89 -3.83
C GLU A 240 16.50 -4.44 -5.06
N LEU A 241 16.38 -5.76 -5.23
CA LEU A 241 15.77 -6.35 -6.42
C LEU A 241 14.34 -5.85 -6.66
N ASN A 242 13.53 -5.82 -5.61
CA ASN A 242 12.13 -5.37 -5.71
C ASN A 242 12.01 -3.92 -6.19
N SER A 243 12.96 -3.05 -5.86
CA SER A 243 12.95 -1.65 -6.30
C SER A 243 13.62 -1.42 -7.66
N GLN A 244 14.45 -2.35 -8.16
CA GLN A 244 15.32 -2.12 -9.31
C GLN A 244 14.95 -2.92 -10.55
N LEU A 245 14.26 -4.05 -10.42
CA LEU A 245 13.86 -4.85 -11.57
C LEU A 245 12.77 -4.11 -12.39
N PRO A 246 12.94 -4.02 -13.72
CA PRO A 246 12.12 -3.11 -14.52
C PRO A 246 10.85 -3.73 -15.13
N THR A 247 10.69 -5.04 -15.16
CA THR A 247 9.55 -5.68 -15.82
C THR A 247 9.15 -6.98 -15.14
N PRO A 248 7.88 -7.43 -15.28
CA PRO A 248 7.46 -8.74 -14.79
C PRO A 248 8.37 -9.88 -15.24
N THR A 249 8.83 -9.87 -16.50
CA THR A 249 9.74 -10.90 -17.00
C THR A 249 11.07 -10.95 -16.23
N HIS A 250 11.61 -9.83 -15.77
CA HIS A 250 12.81 -9.84 -14.93
C HIS A 250 12.54 -10.38 -13.52
N PHE A 251 11.36 -10.11 -12.97
CA PHE A 251 10.93 -10.72 -11.72
C PHE A 251 10.76 -12.24 -11.86
N GLU A 252 10.09 -12.70 -12.93
CA GLU A 252 9.94 -14.12 -13.23
C GLU A 252 11.30 -14.84 -13.31
N GLN A 253 12.27 -14.24 -14.04
CA GLN A 253 13.63 -14.78 -14.14
C GLN A 253 14.34 -14.81 -12.76
N ALA A 254 14.16 -13.79 -11.93
CA ALA A 254 14.73 -13.77 -10.58
C ALA A 254 14.06 -14.85 -9.69
N CYS A 255 12.77 -15.04 -9.84
CA CYS A 255 11.99 -16.04 -9.11
C CYS A 255 12.29 -17.49 -9.53
N GLU A 256 12.96 -17.74 -10.69
CA GLU A 256 13.45 -19.08 -11.03
C GLU A 256 14.42 -19.66 -9.97
N MET A 257 15.01 -18.81 -9.13
CA MET A 257 15.90 -19.23 -8.04
C MET A 257 15.16 -19.49 -6.74
N VAL A 258 13.90 -19.10 -6.62
CA VAL A 258 13.08 -19.27 -5.43
C VAL A 258 12.51 -20.68 -5.42
N SER A 259 12.60 -21.35 -4.32
CA SER A 259 11.99 -22.66 -4.10
C SER A 259 10.71 -22.56 -3.27
N ARG A 260 9.90 -23.61 -3.29
CA ARG A 260 8.73 -23.74 -2.42
C ARG A 260 9.12 -23.65 -0.93
N GLU A 261 10.30 -24.16 -0.58
CA GLU A 261 10.83 -24.13 0.78
C GLU A 261 11.16 -22.71 1.24
N ASP A 262 11.66 -21.84 0.33
CA ASP A 262 11.90 -20.42 0.62
C ASP A 262 10.60 -19.67 0.92
N ILE A 263 9.49 -20.06 0.31
CA ILE A 263 8.16 -19.49 0.62
C ILE A 263 7.63 -20.02 1.96
N ALA A 264 7.77 -21.33 2.21
CA ALA A 264 7.32 -21.95 3.46
C ALA A 264 8.05 -21.42 4.71
N GLU A 265 9.33 -21.04 4.55
CA GLU A 265 10.16 -20.45 5.62
C GLU A 265 10.15 -18.91 5.58
N GLY A 266 9.43 -18.31 4.63
CA GLY A 266 9.38 -16.87 4.34
C GLY A 266 8.45 -16.08 5.24
N SER A 267 8.06 -14.90 4.75
CA SER A 267 7.22 -13.95 5.50
C SER A 267 5.71 -14.13 5.30
N ILE A 268 5.30 -14.98 4.37
CA ILE A 268 3.88 -15.25 4.12
C ILE A 268 3.38 -16.25 5.16
N VAL A 269 2.34 -15.90 5.91
CA VAL A 269 1.69 -16.80 6.87
C VAL A 269 0.81 -17.78 6.10
N THR A 270 1.18 -19.08 6.13
CA THR A 270 0.48 -20.16 5.42
C THR A 270 -0.20 -21.16 6.37
N ASP A 271 0.08 -21.08 7.67
CA ASP A 271 -0.52 -21.95 8.70
C ASP A 271 -2.02 -21.63 8.82
N PRO A 272 -2.96 -22.60 8.66
CA PRO A 272 -4.39 -22.37 8.78
C PRO A 272 -4.88 -22.20 10.23
N ASN A 273 -4.01 -22.32 11.22
CA ASN A 273 -4.36 -22.18 12.62
C ASN A 273 -4.66 -20.70 12.95
N PRO A 274 -5.88 -20.33 13.43
CA PRO A 274 -6.22 -18.96 13.75
C PRO A 274 -5.30 -18.34 14.81
N GLU A 275 -4.80 -19.13 15.76
CA GLU A 275 -3.87 -18.64 16.77
C GLU A 275 -2.57 -18.10 16.18
N THR A 276 -2.08 -18.70 15.09
CA THR A 276 -0.90 -18.22 14.36
C THR A 276 -1.15 -16.84 13.75
N HIS A 277 -2.32 -16.61 13.13
CA HIS A 277 -2.69 -15.31 12.57
C HIS A 277 -2.82 -14.25 13.66
N ILE A 278 -3.50 -14.58 14.77
CA ILE A 278 -3.70 -13.67 15.92
C ILE A 278 -2.34 -13.27 16.53
N GLN A 279 -1.44 -14.23 16.75
CA GLN A 279 -0.11 -13.97 17.32
C GLN A 279 0.75 -13.09 16.38
N ASN A 280 0.69 -13.31 15.08
CA ASN A 280 1.40 -12.47 14.10
C ASN A 280 0.86 -11.04 14.12
N LEU A 281 -0.46 -10.83 14.09
CA LEU A 281 -1.06 -9.50 14.21
C LEU A 281 -0.66 -8.81 15.52
N GLN A 282 -0.71 -9.53 16.65
CA GLN A 282 -0.30 -9.01 17.94
C GLN A 282 1.18 -8.60 17.95
N GLN A 283 2.05 -9.35 17.26
CA GLN A 283 3.47 -9.00 17.15
C GLN A 283 3.67 -7.66 16.42
N PHE A 284 2.90 -7.36 15.37
CA PHE A 284 2.95 -6.04 14.73
C PHE A 284 2.55 -4.94 15.71
N PHE A 285 1.48 -5.12 16.47
CA PHE A 285 1.03 -4.15 17.46
C PHE A 285 2.05 -3.97 18.60
N ASP A 286 2.66 -5.06 19.09
CA ASP A 286 3.70 -5.01 20.10
C ASP A 286 4.99 -4.31 19.61
N THR A 287 5.20 -4.28 18.28
CA THR A 287 6.33 -3.60 17.63
C THR A 287 6.10 -2.08 17.53
N GLY A 288 4.84 -1.62 17.71
CA GLY A 288 4.48 -0.21 17.71
C GLY A 288 3.65 0.25 16.51
N TYR A 289 3.30 -0.67 15.60
CA TYR A 289 2.28 -0.37 14.59
C TYR A 289 0.89 -0.35 15.24
N ASP A 290 0.02 0.50 14.72
CA ASP A 290 -1.36 0.60 15.22
C ASP A 290 -2.40 0.31 14.14
N HIS A 291 -1.98 0.23 12.86
CA HIS A 291 -2.81 -0.15 11.72
C HIS A 291 -2.11 -1.26 10.93
N VAL A 292 -2.68 -2.45 10.91
CA VAL A 292 -2.14 -3.59 10.16
C VAL A 292 -3.16 -4.09 9.16
N TYR A 293 -2.86 -3.95 7.87
CA TYR A 293 -3.71 -4.55 6.85
C TYR A 293 -3.19 -5.91 6.42
N VAL A 294 -4.13 -6.82 6.23
CA VAL A 294 -3.88 -8.20 5.88
C VAL A 294 -3.99 -8.37 4.37
N HIS A 295 -2.93 -8.85 3.76
CA HIS A 295 -2.88 -9.16 2.34
C HIS A 295 -3.05 -10.67 2.16
N GLN A 296 -4.26 -11.09 1.77
CA GLN A 296 -4.51 -12.47 1.34
C GLN A 296 -4.01 -12.66 -0.09
N VAL A 297 -3.10 -13.57 -0.27
CA VAL A 297 -2.49 -13.95 -1.54
C VAL A 297 -3.31 -15.03 -2.24
N GLY A 298 -3.43 -14.92 -3.56
CA GLY A 298 -4.08 -15.91 -4.39
C GLY A 298 -5.58 -15.67 -4.62
N PRO A 299 -6.23 -16.52 -5.42
CA PRO A 299 -7.57 -16.25 -5.94
C PRO A 299 -8.70 -16.49 -4.93
N ASP A 300 -8.49 -17.29 -3.87
CA ASP A 300 -9.54 -17.62 -2.90
C ASP A 300 -9.62 -16.57 -1.78
N GLN A 301 -10.37 -15.51 -2.06
CA GLN A 301 -10.62 -14.45 -1.08
C GLN A 301 -11.79 -14.78 -0.15
N GLU A 302 -12.80 -15.51 -0.62
CA GLU A 302 -13.99 -15.81 0.19
C GLU A 302 -13.68 -16.73 1.37
N SER A 303 -12.91 -17.80 1.19
CA SER A 303 -12.50 -18.67 2.30
C SER A 303 -11.68 -17.91 3.34
N PHE A 304 -10.85 -16.97 2.91
CA PHE A 304 -10.10 -16.08 3.80
C PHE A 304 -11.06 -15.16 4.58
N PHE A 305 -12.04 -14.53 3.93
CA PHE A 305 -12.98 -13.65 4.61
C PHE A 305 -13.80 -14.42 5.66
N ASP A 306 -14.30 -15.61 5.32
CA ASP A 306 -15.05 -16.45 6.25
C ASP A 306 -14.21 -16.88 7.46
N PHE A 307 -12.94 -17.20 7.24
CA PHE A 307 -11.99 -17.55 8.29
C PHE A 307 -11.70 -16.36 9.21
N TYR A 308 -11.42 -15.17 8.64
CA TYR A 308 -11.14 -13.99 9.45
C TYR A 308 -12.37 -13.52 10.24
N GLU A 309 -13.53 -13.51 9.62
CA GLU A 309 -14.81 -13.13 10.27
C GLU A 309 -15.11 -14.01 11.49
N SER A 310 -14.89 -15.33 11.35
CA SER A 310 -15.29 -16.27 12.41
C SER A 310 -14.22 -16.51 13.47
N GLU A 311 -12.94 -16.49 13.10
CA GLU A 311 -11.87 -17.02 13.94
C GLU A 311 -10.81 -15.98 14.36
N VAL A 312 -10.54 -14.95 13.55
CA VAL A 312 -9.42 -14.05 13.80
C VAL A 312 -9.87 -12.68 14.33
N LEU A 313 -10.76 -11.98 13.61
CA LEU A 313 -11.21 -10.63 14.00
C LEU A 313 -11.86 -10.58 15.39
N PRO A 314 -12.66 -11.58 15.82
CA PRO A 314 -13.27 -11.54 17.15
C PRO A 314 -12.28 -11.56 18.33
N ALA A 315 -11.02 -11.92 18.08
CA ALA A 315 -9.97 -11.87 19.13
C ALA A 315 -9.50 -10.44 19.44
N PHE A 316 -9.84 -9.46 18.59
CA PHE A 316 -9.42 -8.06 18.72
C PHE A 316 -10.59 -7.09 19.04
N GLU A 317 -11.82 -7.58 19.19
CA GLU A 317 -13.02 -6.82 19.58
C GLU A 317 -13.08 -6.39 21.06
#